data_2eacf53599e835d1d1b58cb75bac233f
#
_entry.id   2eacf53599e835d1d1b58cb75bac233f
#
_cell.length_a   1.000
_cell.length_b   1.000
_cell.length_c   1.000
_cell.angle_alpha   90.00
_cell.angle_beta   90.00
_cell.angle_gamma   90.00
#
_symmetry.space_group_name_H-M   'P 1'
#
loop_
_entity.id
_entity.type
_entity.pdbx_description
1 polymer ?
#
loop_
_entity_poly.entity_id
_entity_poly.type
_entity_poly.pdbx_seq_one_letter_code
_entity_poly.pdbx_strand_id
1 'polypeptide(L)'
;MKRLIVSAALILAPLAAHAACAPTDFAIQDFKMKATGSGQGVRLSLSGQLVNHCAEAAAAQVKIEAKDSGGKVLQAKQGWPAGTTNIAPGQSVEFDLGRLFRYQTDMQNYTVGVVDVRTW
;
A
#
# COMPACT_ATOMS: atom_id res chain seq x y z
N MET A 1 -23.01 54.99 6.47
CA MET A 1 -22.91 54.53 6.49
C MET A 1 -22.62 53.38 6.25
N LYS A 2 -22.48 52.96 6.16
CA LYS A 2 -22.36 52.15 6.12
C LYS A 2 -22.07 51.09 5.67
N ARG A 3 -21.89 50.48 5.48
CA ARG A 3 -21.66 49.64 5.23
C ARG A 3 -21.46 48.52 5.05
N LEU A 4 -21.31 47.75 4.82
CA LEU A 4 -21.20 46.76 4.79
C LEU A 4 -20.79 45.76 4.25
N ILE A 5 -20.49 45.16 4.09
CA ILE A 5 -20.13 44.41 3.65
C ILE A 5 -19.99 43.20 3.45
N VAL A 6 -19.98 42.66 3.33
CA VAL A 6 -19.97 41.59 3.25
C VAL A 6 -19.42 40.63 2.66
N SER A 7 -19.09 40.19 2.48
CA SER A 7 -18.62 39.39 2.07
C SER A 7 -18.60 38.17 1.76
N ALA A 8 -18.58 37.74 1.56
CA ALA A 8 -18.72 36.75 1.31
C ALA A 8 -18.03 35.68 1.10
N ALA A 9 -17.81 35.27 1.05
CA ALA A 9 -17.28 34.40 1.00
C ALA A 9 -17.02 33.34 0.37
N LEU A 10 -16.96 32.94 0.14
CA LEU A 10 -16.75 32.17 -0.28
C LEU A 10 -16.24 30.98 -0.38
N ILE A 11 -16.12 30.49 -0.47
CA ILE A 11 -15.82 29.43 -0.33
C ILE A 11 -15.51 28.48 -1.09
N LEU A 12 -15.28 28.15 -1.33
CA LEU A 12 -14.99 27.37 -1.90
C LEU A 12 -14.71 26.14 -1.86
N ALA A 13 -14.90 25.66 -1.87
CA ALA A 13 -14.94 24.56 -1.75
C ALA A 13 -14.34 23.79 -2.61
N PRO A 14 -13.84 23.31 -2.52
CA PRO A 14 -13.14 22.58 -3.15
C PRO A 14 -13.51 21.51 -3.76
N LEU A 15 -13.90 21.48 -4.06
CA LEU A 15 -14.30 20.59 -4.71
C LEU A 15 -13.44 19.64 -4.97
N ALA A 16 -12.78 19.95 -5.12
CA ALA A 16 -11.93 19.15 -5.49
C ALA A 16 -11.91 18.08 -4.79
N ALA A 17 -12.49 18.26 -4.09
CA ALA A 17 -12.59 17.37 -3.36
C ALA A 17 -12.28 16.12 -3.79
N HIS A 18 -12.32 15.74 -4.62
CA HIS A 18 -12.16 14.49 -4.90
C HIS A 18 -10.87 14.22 -5.02
N ALA A 19 -10.17 14.67 -4.37
CA ALA A 19 -8.93 14.32 -4.40
C ALA A 19 -8.80 12.91 -4.48
N ALA A 20 -8.11 12.37 -5.29
CA ALA A 20 -7.86 10.97 -5.33
C ALA A 20 -7.17 10.54 -4.06
N CYS A 21 -7.34 9.29 -3.69
CA CYS A 21 -6.63 8.74 -2.58
C CYS A 21 -5.13 8.72 -2.86
N ALA A 22 -4.33 8.93 -1.85
CA ALA A 22 -2.88 8.91 -1.95
C ALA A 22 -2.33 7.64 -1.31
N PRO A 23 -1.11 7.24 -1.65
CA PRO A 23 -0.50 6.07 -1.00
C PRO A 23 -0.49 6.18 0.53
N THR A 24 -0.35 7.39 1.07
CA THR A 24 -0.35 7.58 2.52
C THR A 24 -1.73 7.38 3.15
N ASP A 25 -2.78 7.27 2.35
CA ASP A 25 -4.10 6.96 2.87
C ASP A 25 -4.28 5.47 3.10
N PHE A 26 -3.32 4.66 2.73
CA PHE A 26 -3.39 3.23 2.94
C PHE A 26 -2.34 2.82 3.96
N ALA A 27 -2.66 1.81 4.74
CA ALA A 27 -1.75 1.29 5.74
C ALA A 27 -1.58 -0.21 5.56
N ILE A 28 -0.41 -0.70 5.90
CA ILE A 28 -0.15 -2.13 5.91
C ILE A 28 -0.07 -2.57 7.35
N GLN A 29 -0.85 -3.58 7.69
CA GLN A 29 -0.91 -4.11 9.04
C GLN A 29 -0.51 -5.57 9.05
N ASP A 30 0.07 -5.99 10.18
CA ASP A 30 0.39 -7.39 10.43
C ASP A 30 1.27 -8.00 9.35
N PHE A 31 2.22 -7.24 8.85
CA PHE A 31 3.15 -7.75 7.86
C PHE A 31 4.07 -8.76 8.51
N LYS A 32 4.19 -9.93 7.90
CA LYS A 32 5.07 -10.95 8.43
C LYS A 32 5.68 -11.76 7.30
N MET A 33 6.86 -12.24 7.55
CA MET A 33 7.61 -13.05 6.62
C MET A 33 7.72 -14.44 7.18
N LYS A 34 7.54 -15.45 6.34
CA LYS A 34 7.69 -16.82 6.75
C LYS A 34 8.33 -17.58 5.59
N ALA A 35 9.32 -18.38 5.90
CA ALA A 35 9.97 -19.24 4.92
C ALA A 35 9.68 -20.67 5.30
N THR A 36 9.21 -21.48 4.36
CA THR A 36 8.90 -22.88 4.61
C THR A 36 9.58 -23.74 3.57
N GLY A 37 9.88 -24.96 3.93
CA GLY A 37 10.59 -25.88 3.06
C GLY A 37 12.08 -25.82 3.29
N SER A 38 12.84 -26.50 2.46
CA SER A 38 14.27 -26.55 2.58
C SER A 38 14.91 -26.63 1.19
N GLY A 39 16.19 -26.31 1.15
CA GLY A 39 16.96 -26.35 -0.07
C GLY A 39 16.37 -25.47 -1.13
N GLN A 40 16.21 -26.01 -2.35
CA GLN A 40 15.66 -25.23 -3.43
C GLN A 40 14.15 -25.16 -3.40
N GLY A 41 13.53 -25.86 -2.46
CA GLY A 41 12.09 -25.83 -2.32
C GLY A 41 11.58 -24.84 -1.31
N VAL A 42 12.39 -23.87 -0.89
CA VAL A 42 11.95 -22.88 0.08
C VAL A 42 10.93 -21.95 -0.56
N ARG A 43 9.81 -21.78 0.13
CA ARG A 43 8.78 -20.85 -0.31
C ARG A 43 8.68 -19.72 0.68
N LEU A 44 8.56 -18.53 0.16
CA LEU A 44 8.36 -17.36 0.99
C LEU A 44 6.89 -17.01 1.08
N SER A 45 6.48 -16.61 2.27
CA SER A 45 5.20 -15.96 2.49
C SER A 45 5.50 -14.57 3.01
N LEU A 46 5.04 -13.56 2.31
CA LEU A 46 5.20 -12.15 2.68
C LEU A 46 3.80 -11.59 2.73
N SER A 47 3.16 -11.74 3.86
CA SER A 47 1.74 -11.49 3.99
C SER A 47 1.44 -10.32 4.90
N GLY A 48 0.27 -9.75 4.73
CA GLY A 48 -0.20 -8.67 5.55
C GLY A 48 -1.60 -8.28 5.15
N GLN A 49 -2.06 -7.19 5.72
CA GLN A 49 -3.35 -6.62 5.38
C GLN A 49 -3.15 -5.22 4.86
N LEU A 50 -3.81 -4.91 3.78
CA LEU A 50 -3.82 -3.57 3.20
C LEU A 50 -5.13 -2.91 3.56
N VAL A 51 -5.08 -1.80 4.27
CA VAL A 51 -6.26 -1.12 4.80
C VAL A 51 -6.43 0.21 4.10
N ASN A 52 -7.64 0.49 3.65
CA ASN A 52 -7.96 1.77 3.02
C ASN A 52 -8.51 2.73 4.06
N HIS A 53 -7.73 3.78 4.39
CA HIS A 53 -8.17 4.84 5.27
C HIS A 53 -8.61 6.09 4.51
N CYS A 54 -8.70 6.00 3.19
CA CYS A 54 -9.19 7.09 2.37
C CYS A 54 -10.72 7.18 2.50
N ALA A 55 -11.25 8.32 2.19
CA ALA A 55 -12.70 8.51 2.21
C ALA A 55 -13.40 7.89 1.01
N GLU A 56 -12.64 7.44 0.03
CA GLU A 56 -13.19 6.87 -1.19
C GLU A 56 -12.64 5.48 -1.43
N ALA A 57 -13.37 4.67 -2.18
CA ALA A 57 -12.89 3.35 -2.55
C ALA A 57 -11.77 3.47 -3.57
N ALA A 58 -10.73 2.71 -3.40
CA ALA A 58 -9.60 2.71 -4.32
C ALA A 58 -8.76 1.46 -4.11
N ALA A 59 -7.91 1.16 -5.05
CA ALA A 59 -6.96 0.06 -4.93
C ALA A 59 -5.56 0.64 -4.74
N ALA A 60 -4.70 -0.13 -4.11
CA ALA A 60 -3.33 0.31 -3.87
C ALA A 60 -2.35 -0.76 -4.27
N GLN A 61 -1.18 -0.32 -4.71
CA GLN A 61 -0.10 -1.21 -5.07
C GLN A 61 0.89 -1.29 -3.91
N VAL A 62 1.25 -2.50 -3.56
CA VAL A 62 2.20 -2.77 -2.48
C VAL A 62 3.53 -3.16 -3.09
N LYS A 63 4.60 -2.61 -2.56
CA LYS A 63 5.96 -2.96 -2.98
C LYS A 63 6.68 -3.55 -1.79
N ILE A 64 7.36 -4.65 -2.03
CA ILE A 64 8.18 -5.29 -1.02
C ILE A 64 9.60 -5.37 -1.55
N GLU A 65 10.57 -5.02 -0.69
CA GLU A 65 11.97 -5.14 -1.01
C GLU A 65 12.61 -6.14 -0.05
N ALA A 66 13.31 -7.12 -0.60
CA ALA A 66 14.09 -8.06 0.19
C ALA A 66 15.54 -7.61 0.16
N LYS A 67 16.13 -7.50 1.32
CA LYS A 67 17.47 -6.92 1.48
C LYS A 67 18.38 -7.86 2.22
N ASP A 68 19.68 -7.73 1.98
CA ASP A 68 20.66 -8.48 2.74
C ASP A 68 20.93 -7.77 4.07
N SER A 69 21.86 -8.31 4.87
CA SER A 69 22.16 -7.76 6.18
C SER A 69 22.76 -6.35 6.11
N GLY A 70 23.32 -5.99 5.00
CA GLY A 70 23.87 -4.65 4.81
C GLY A 70 22.87 -3.64 4.26
N GLY A 71 21.65 -4.06 4.03
CA GLY A 71 20.63 -3.16 3.50
C GLY A 71 20.57 -3.08 1.99
N LYS A 72 21.34 -3.92 1.29
CA LYS A 72 21.31 -3.90 -0.16
C LYS A 72 20.06 -4.62 -0.65
N VAL A 73 19.35 -4.02 -1.57
CA VAL A 73 18.15 -4.61 -2.14
C VAL A 73 18.55 -5.75 -3.07
N LEU A 74 18.10 -6.95 -2.74
CA LEU A 74 18.33 -8.13 -3.56
C LEU A 74 17.23 -8.35 -4.57
N GLN A 75 16.00 -8.14 -4.17
CA GLN A 75 14.84 -8.24 -5.04
C GLN A 75 13.79 -7.24 -4.61
N ALA A 76 13.07 -6.70 -5.57
CA ALA A 76 11.96 -5.81 -5.28
C ALA A 76 10.80 -6.21 -6.19
N LYS A 77 9.63 -6.39 -5.61
CA LYS A 77 8.44 -6.82 -6.36
C LYS A 77 7.24 -5.99 -5.93
N GLN A 78 6.32 -5.82 -6.84
CA GLN A 78 5.13 -5.03 -6.61
C GLN A 78 3.91 -5.83 -7.01
N GLY A 79 2.79 -5.59 -6.34
CA GLY A 79 1.54 -6.23 -6.68
C GLY A 79 0.35 -5.41 -6.21
N TRP A 80 -0.79 -5.72 -6.78
CA TRP A 80 -2.07 -5.11 -6.42
C TRP A 80 -2.89 -6.14 -5.66
N PRO A 81 -2.93 -6.06 -4.32
CA PRO A 81 -3.61 -7.09 -3.52
C PRO A 81 -5.06 -7.34 -3.90
N ALA A 82 -5.76 -6.29 -4.26
CA ALA A 82 -7.16 -6.44 -4.65
C ALA A 82 -7.35 -6.52 -6.17
N GLY A 83 -6.26 -6.62 -6.94
CA GLY A 83 -6.35 -6.67 -8.38
C GLY A 83 -6.98 -5.40 -8.94
N THR A 84 -8.04 -5.58 -9.72
CA THR A 84 -8.73 -4.44 -10.29
C THR A 84 -9.98 -4.06 -9.48
N THR A 85 -10.04 -4.45 -8.22
CA THR A 85 -11.15 -4.14 -7.34
C THR A 85 -10.77 -3.00 -6.42
N ASN A 86 -11.64 -2.04 -6.26
CA ASN A 86 -11.42 -0.97 -5.31
C ASN A 86 -11.78 -1.45 -3.90
N ILE A 87 -10.97 -1.08 -2.93
CA ILE A 87 -11.20 -1.42 -1.53
C ILE A 87 -12.02 -0.29 -0.94
N ALA A 88 -13.15 -0.61 -0.33
CA ALA A 88 -14.03 0.40 0.25
C ALA A 88 -13.36 1.09 1.43
N PRO A 89 -13.76 2.32 1.76
CA PRO A 89 -13.19 3.03 2.91
C PRO A 89 -13.33 2.21 4.18
N GLY A 90 -12.25 2.13 4.94
CA GLY A 90 -12.23 1.38 6.19
C GLY A 90 -12.10 -0.12 6.04
N GLN A 91 -12.12 -0.63 4.84
CA GLN A 91 -12.00 -2.07 4.62
C GLN A 91 -10.56 -2.46 4.38
N SER A 92 -10.30 -3.75 4.50
CA SER A 92 -8.96 -4.27 4.29
C SER A 92 -9.01 -5.49 3.40
N VAL A 93 -7.88 -5.83 2.83
CA VAL A 93 -7.73 -7.03 2.03
C VAL A 93 -6.40 -7.66 2.41
N GLU A 94 -6.42 -8.99 2.52
CA GLU A 94 -5.20 -9.71 2.83
C GLU A 94 -4.39 -9.92 1.57
N PHE A 95 -3.09 -9.96 1.71
CA PHE A 95 -2.21 -10.24 0.59
C PHE A 95 -1.07 -11.15 1.02
N ASP A 96 -0.50 -11.83 0.05
CA ASP A 96 0.72 -12.57 0.22
C ASP A 96 1.45 -12.48 -1.11
N LEU A 97 2.55 -11.76 -1.13
CA LEU A 97 3.33 -11.53 -2.34
C LEU A 97 4.60 -12.37 -2.38
N GLY A 98 4.72 -13.32 -1.46
CA GLY A 98 5.94 -14.12 -1.37
C GLY A 98 6.24 -14.90 -2.64
N ARG A 99 5.19 -15.33 -3.36
CA ARG A 99 5.40 -16.12 -4.56
C ARG A 99 6.06 -15.34 -5.69
N LEU A 100 6.11 -14.03 -5.59
CA LEU A 100 6.77 -13.21 -6.60
C LEU A 100 8.29 -13.20 -6.40
N PHE A 101 8.75 -13.70 -5.27
CA PHE A 101 10.16 -13.68 -4.92
C PHE A 101 10.77 -15.06 -5.09
N ARG A 102 12.06 -15.05 -5.45
CA ARG A 102 12.83 -16.28 -5.43
C ARG A 102 13.70 -16.24 -4.21
N TYR A 103 13.51 -17.16 -3.30
CA TYR A 103 14.22 -17.15 -2.03
C TYR A 103 15.73 -17.19 -2.24
N GLN A 104 16.45 -16.37 -1.48
CA GLN A 104 17.90 -16.36 -1.43
C GLN A 104 18.32 -16.38 0.03
N THR A 105 19.38 -17.14 0.33
CA THR A 105 19.80 -17.33 1.71
C THR A 105 20.31 -16.04 2.36
N ASP A 106 20.74 -15.06 1.56
CA ASP A 106 21.22 -13.79 2.11
C ASP A 106 20.11 -12.77 2.30
N MET A 107 18.85 -13.14 2.04
CA MET A 107 17.73 -12.27 2.37
C MET A 107 17.58 -12.22 3.88
N GLN A 108 17.75 -11.03 4.46
CA GLN A 108 17.70 -10.86 5.91
C GLN A 108 16.62 -9.90 6.37
N ASN A 109 16.30 -8.91 5.56
CA ASN A 109 15.34 -7.90 5.95
C ASN A 109 14.36 -7.66 4.82
N TYR A 110 13.13 -7.35 5.19
CA TYR A 110 12.08 -7.09 4.22
C TYR A 110 11.40 -5.78 4.58
N THR A 111 11.21 -4.91 3.62
CA THR A 111 10.45 -3.68 3.82
C THR A 111 9.24 -3.72 2.92
N VAL A 112 8.15 -3.13 3.38
CA VAL A 112 6.90 -3.13 2.66
C VAL A 112 6.30 -1.73 2.70
N GLY A 113 5.71 -1.32 1.61
CA GLY A 113 5.08 -0.01 1.56
C GLY A 113 4.10 0.09 0.42
N VAL A 114 3.28 1.11 0.46
CA VAL A 114 2.31 1.40 -0.58
C VAL A 114 2.93 2.43 -1.50
N VAL A 115 2.97 2.13 -2.79
CA VAL A 115 3.69 2.97 -3.74
C VAL A 115 2.81 3.60 -4.81
N ASP A 116 1.60 3.13 -4.97
CA ASP A 116 0.71 3.68 -5.98
C ASP A 116 -0.74 3.43 -5.58
N VAL A 117 -1.64 4.23 -6.09
CA VAL A 117 -3.07 4.11 -5.82
C VAL A 117 -3.81 4.33 -7.13
N ARG A 118 -4.87 3.57 -7.31
CA ARG A 118 -5.67 3.69 -8.52
C ARG A 118 -7.14 3.45 -8.21
N THR A 119 -8.00 4.16 -8.86
CA THR A 119 -9.43 3.88 -8.82
C THR A 119 -9.81 3.23 -10.13
N TRP A 120 -10.32 2.02 -10.04
CA TRP A 120 -10.69 1.25 -11.24
C TRP A 120 -12.09 1.56 -11.72
#